data_e55b52a25be4feee27fd1567dd4bb0e5
#
_entry.id   e55b52a25be4feee27fd1567dd4bb0e5
#
_cell.length_a   1.000
_cell.length_b   1.000
_cell.length_c   1.000
_cell.angle_alpha   90.00
_cell.angle_beta   90.00
_cell.angle_gamma   90.00
#
_symmetry.space_group_name_H-M   'P 1'
#
loop_
_entity.id
_entity.type
_entity.pdbx_description
1 polymer ?
#
loop_
_entity_poly.entity_id
_entity_poly.type
_entity_poly.pdbx_seq_one_letter_code
_entity_poly.pdbx_strand_id
1 'polypeptide(L)'
;QHYALLGIAAYYECTRDTLASRWLMEGYAHLENYFWDSRLLLEGYYDETNYDGSNPRNKSFNATVDAITTHLLYLYLMTEDPQYLQRLEELAHEIEVRLLGSMPYQAIGFVEKFNSNWGWNNNESLTIMGHVLKTGWCMGRIYQLTPQPDYLAAAESLVTHVWNRGYDQEYGGPYKDYNRLSGELLLWGLPDTTKAWWQMEQAITA
;
A
#
# COMPACT_ATOMS: atom_id res chain seq x y z
N GLN A 1 6.79 4.53 -10.35
CA GLN A 1 7.65 5.65 -9.93
C GLN A 1 8.03 5.55 -8.46
N HIS A 2 7.12 5.17 -7.54
CA HIS A 2 7.45 4.99 -6.11
C HIS A 2 8.67 4.08 -5.91
N TYR A 3 8.71 2.92 -6.56
CA TYR A 3 9.84 2.00 -6.47
C TYR A 3 11.17 2.56 -6.99
N ALA A 4 11.14 3.51 -7.91
CA ALA A 4 12.37 4.18 -8.35
C ALA A 4 13.00 5.00 -7.22
N LEU A 5 12.20 5.56 -6.32
CA LEU A 5 12.68 6.31 -5.17
C LEU A 5 13.21 5.42 -4.04
N LEU A 6 12.78 4.17 -3.94
CA LEU A 6 13.20 3.26 -2.86
C LEU A 6 14.72 3.09 -2.81
N GLY A 7 15.35 2.79 -3.95
CA GLY A 7 16.79 2.63 -4.01
C GLY A 7 17.56 3.92 -3.70
N ILE A 8 17.04 5.07 -4.16
CA ILE A 8 17.62 6.39 -3.88
C ILE A 8 17.49 6.72 -2.40
N ALA A 9 16.32 6.46 -1.79
CA ALA A 9 16.07 6.69 -0.37
C ALA A 9 16.99 5.84 0.52
N ALA A 10 17.10 4.55 0.24
CA ALA A 10 17.98 3.64 0.97
C ALA A 10 19.45 4.02 0.81
N TYR A 11 19.89 4.40 -0.40
CA TYR A 11 21.26 4.85 -0.63
C TYR A 11 21.54 6.16 0.14
N TYR A 12 20.61 7.12 0.10
CA TYR A 12 20.76 8.36 0.86
C TYR A 12 20.78 8.12 2.38
N GLU A 13 19.94 7.21 2.88
CA GLU A 13 19.96 6.83 4.30
C GLU A 13 21.33 6.37 4.76
N CYS A 14 22.00 5.52 3.96
CA CYS A 14 23.31 4.96 4.30
C CYS A 14 24.46 5.93 4.11
N THR A 15 24.42 6.79 3.10
CA THR A 15 25.60 7.56 2.65
C THR A 15 25.52 9.04 2.94
N ARG A 16 24.31 9.59 3.10
CA ARG A 16 24.03 11.04 3.16
C ARG A 16 24.55 11.80 1.94
N ASP A 17 24.63 11.12 0.80
CA ASP A 17 25.08 11.71 -0.47
C ASP A 17 24.15 12.84 -0.92
N THR A 18 24.73 14.01 -1.23
CA THR A 18 23.97 15.21 -1.56
C THR A 18 23.24 15.11 -2.90
N LEU A 19 23.78 14.35 -3.86
CA LEU A 19 23.14 14.13 -5.16
C LEU A 19 21.94 13.20 -5.00
N ALA A 20 22.07 12.14 -4.21
CA ALA A 20 20.98 11.24 -3.88
C ALA A 20 19.86 11.97 -3.14
N SER A 21 20.20 12.83 -2.16
CA SER A 21 19.23 13.70 -1.49
C SER A 21 18.44 14.56 -2.48
N ARG A 22 19.16 15.23 -3.38
CA ARG A 22 18.51 16.08 -4.39
C ARG A 22 17.55 15.29 -5.27
N TRP A 23 17.96 14.14 -5.79
CA TRP A 23 17.09 13.30 -6.61
C TRP A 23 15.88 12.76 -5.85
N LEU A 24 16.05 12.42 -4.56
CA LEU A 24 14.94 11.98 -3.71
C LEU A 24 13.90 13.10 -3.53
N MET A 25 14.36 14.32 -3.23
CA MET A 25 13.49 15.49 -3.07
C MET A 25 12.81 15.90 -4.38
N GLU A 26 13.54 15.91 -5.49
CA GLU A 26 12.98 16.20 -6.82
C GLU A 26 11.95 15.14 -7.23
N GLY A 27 12.22 13.85 -6.96
CA GLY A 27 11.30 12.75 -7.22
C GLY A 27 10.04 12.84 -6.36
N TYR A 28 10.18 13.12 -5.07
CA TYR A 28 9.05 13.37 -4.18
C TYR A 28 8.20 14.55 -4.68
N ALA A 29 8.83 15.68 -4.95
CA ALA A 29 8.13 16.86 -5.46
C ALA A 29 7.40 16.59 -6.79
N HIS A 30 7.97 15.74 -7.65
CA HIS A 30 7.30 15.31 -8.87
C HIS A 30 6.04 14.48 -8.58
N LEU A 31 6.09 13.55 -7.64
CA LEU A 31 4.91 12.77 -7.23
C LEU A 31 3.82 13.67 -6.65
N GLU A 32 4.18 14.60 -5.76
CA GLU A 32 3.24 15.55 -5.18
C GLU A 32 2.58 16.46 -6.22
N ASN A 33 3.36 16.97 -7.17
CA ASN A 33 2.85 17.92 -8.15
C ASN A 33 2.01 17.30 -9.27
N TYR A 34 2.27 16.05 -9.64
CA TYR A 34 1.66 15.42 -10.82
C TYR A 34 0.77 14.23 -10.52
N PHE A 35 0.95 13.58 -9.36
CA PHE A 35 0.20 12.38 -9.02
C PHE A 35 -0.71 12.53 -7.81
N TRP A 36 -0.50 13.52 -6.94
CA TRP A 36 -1.38 13.72 -5.80
C TRP A 36 -2.71 14.38 -6.22
N ASP A 37 -3.80 13.71 -5.86
CA ASP A 37 -5.16 14.25 -5.99
C ASP A 37 -5.52 15.01 -4.71
N SER A 38 -5.61 16.32 -4.80
CA SER A 38 -5.97 17.18 -3.66
C SER A 38 -7.46 17.51 -3.57
N ARG A 39 -8.29 16.85 -4.37
CA ARG A 39 -9.74 17.07 -4.33
C ARG A 39 -10.32 16.55 -3.02
N LEU A 40 -11.05 17.39 -2.31
CA LEU A 40 -11.67 17.06 -1.02
C LEU A 40 -12.48 15.76 -1.10
N LEU A 41 -12.25 14.84 -0.15
CA LEU A 41 -12.84 13.50 -0.05
C LEU A 41 -12.43 12.54 -1.19
N LEU A 42 -11.49 12.93 -2.02
CA LEU A 42 -10.96 12.11 -3.11
C LEU A 42 -9.42 12.04 -3.08
N GLU A 43 -8.80 12.48 -2.00
CA GLU A 43 -7.36 12.52 -1.85
C GLU A 43 -6.71 11.18 -2.19
N GLY A 44 -5.42 11.20 -2.53
CA GLY A 44 -4.63 10.00 -2.84
C GLY A 44 -3.85 10.12 -4.14
N TYR A 45 -2.85 9.26 -4.31
CA TYR A 45 -2.06 9.26 -5.54
C TYR A 45 -2.81 8.56 -6.68
N TYR A 46 -2.72 9.16 -7.87
CA TYR A 46 -3.12 8.52 -9.12
C TYR A 46 -2.09 7.46 -9.55
N ASP A 47 -2.55 6.39 -10.19
CA ASP A 47 -1.69 5.38 -10.79
C ASP A 47 -0.95 5.90 -12.01
N GLU A 48 -1.61 6.75 -12.79
CA GLU A 48 -1.15 7.17 -14.10
C GLU A 48 -1.45 8.65 -14.35
N THR A 49 -0.49 9.33 -14.98
CA THR A 49 -0.67 10.64 -15.60
C THR A 49 0.07 10.67 -16.94
N ASN A 50 -0.25 11.62 -17.81
CA ASN A 50 0.63 11.96 -18.91
C ASN A 50 1.93 12.59 -18.36
N TYR A 51 2.96 12.71 -19.20
CA TYR A 51 4.25 13.27 -18.81
C TYR A 51 4.16 14.69 -18.22
N ASP A 52 3.22 15.49 -18.69
CA ASP A 52 2.93 16.85 -18.24
C ASP A 52 1.97 16.93 -17.03
N GLY A 53 1.62 15.78 -16.43
CA GLY A 53 0.66 15.68 -15.34
C GLY A 53 -0.81 15.74 -15.76
N SER A 54 -1.09 15.94 -17.05
CA SER A 54 -2.47 15.92 -17.54
C SER A 54 -3.06 14.52 -17.54
N ASN A 55 -4.40 14.44 -17.60
CA ASN A 55 -5.16 13.19 -17.67
C ASN A 55 -4.82 12.18 -16.55
N PRO A 56 -4.85 12.57 -15.27
CA PRO A 56 -4.61 11.67 -14.16
C PRO A 56 -5.70 10.60 -14.09
N ARG A 57 -5.31 9.33 -13.87
CA ARG A 57 -6.22 8.19 -13.93
C ARG A 57 -5.94 7.19 -12.84
N ASN A 58 -7.03 6.57 -12.39
CA ASN A 58 -7.05 5.43 -11.48
C ASN A 58 -6.33 5.68 -10.15
N LYS A 59 -6.65 4.87 -9.19
CA LYS A 59 -5.99 4.77 -7.88
C LYS A 59 -5.91 3.31 -7.49
N SER A 60 -4.96 2.95 -6.66
CA SER A 60 -4.77 1.55 -6.31
C SER A 60 -4.06 1.36 -4.98
N PHE A 61 -4.03 0.12 -4.52
CA PHE A 61 -3.13 -0.31 -3.47
C PHE A 61 -1.68 0.17 -3.73
N ASN A 62 -1.16 -0.04 -4.95
CA ASN A 62 0.22 0.32 -5.28
C ASN A 62 0.49 1.82 -5.15
N ALA A 63 -0.42 2.67 -5.64
CA ALA A 63 -0.26 4.11 -5.51
C ALA A 63 -0.35 4.58 -4.05
N THR A 64 -1.10 3.88 -3.21
CA THR A 64 -1.32 4.24 -1.80
C THR A 64 -0.26 3.65 -0.88
N VAL A 65 -0.15 2.32 -0.82
CA VAL A 65 0.70 1.63 0.17
C VAL A 65 2.18 1.63 -0.23
N ASP A 66 2.49 1.53 -1.53
CA ASP A 66 3.89 1.58 -1.97
C ASP A 66 4.53 2.95 -1.74
N ALA A 67 3.77 4.04 -1.78
CA ALA A 67 4.28 5.37 -1.41
C ALA A 67 4.82 5.41 0.02
N ILE A 68 4.12 4.77 0.96
CA ILE A 68 4.53 4.69 2.36
C ILE A 68 5.90 4.01 2.48
N THR A 69 6.06 2.84 1.85
CA THR A 69 7.21 1.96 2.05
C THR A 69 8.42 2.30 1.22
N THR A 70 8.27 3.05 0.14
CA THR A 70 9.36 3.32 -0.81
C THR A 70 10.12 4.60 -0.50
N HIS A 71 9.45 5.64 0.02
CA HIS A 71 10.11 6.91 0.27
C HIS A 71 9.57 7.71 1.46
N LEU A 72 8.27 7.69 1.75
CA LEU A 72 7.71 8.56 2.80
C LEU A 72 8.21 8.22 4.20
N LEU A 73 8.25 6.92 4.57
CA LEU A 73 8.83 6.50 5.85
C LEU A 73 10.31 6.87 5.94
N TYR A 74 11.09 6.67 4.87
CA TYR A 74 12.49 7.07 4.83
C TYR A 74 12.66 8.58 5.00
N LEU A 75 11.89 9.38 4.24
CA LEU A 75 11.94 10.84 4.32
C LEU A 75 11.61 11.32 5.72
N TYR A 76 10.54 10.82 6.31
CA TYR A 76 10.17 11.22 7.68
C TYR A 76 11.23 10.81 8.71
N LEU A 77 11.68 9.55 8.71
CA LEU A 77 12.66 9.05 9.68
C LEU A 77 14.03 9.72 9.56
N MET A 78 14.39 10.21 8.37
CA MET A 78 15.67 10.91 8.16
C MET A 78 15.62 12.40 8.45
N THR A 79 14.47 13.04 8.32
CA THR A 79 14.34 14.50 8.37
C THR A 79 13.49 15.02 9.53
N GLU A 80 12.57 14.19 10.05
CA GLU A 80 11.54 14.55 11.03
C GLU A 80 10.64 15.70 10.53
N ASP A 81 10.62 15.97 9.20
CA ASP A 81 9.80 17.05 8.65
C ASP A 81 8.32 16.65 8.70
N PRO A 82 7.47 17.47 9.37
CA PRO A 82 6.07 17.14 9.60
C PRO A 82 5.25 16.99 8.30
N GLN A 83 5.70 17.53 7.18
CA GLN A 83 5.00 17.35 5.90
C GLN A 83 4.92 15.87 5.48
N TYR A 84 5.97 15.08 5.76
CA TYR A 84 5.96 13.65 5.43
C TYR A 84 5.09 12.85 6.40
N LEU A 85 5.05 13.23 7.68
CA LEU A 85 4.14 12.62 8.64
C LEU A 85 2.69 12.90 8.26
N GLN A 86 2.37 14.13 7.91
CA GLN A 86 1.02 14.49 7.44
C GLN A 86 0.62 13.63 6.23
N ARG A 87 1.52 13.45 5.24
CA ARG A 87 1.22 12.61 4.07
C ARG A 87 1.03 11.14 4.45
N LEU A 88 1.79 10.62 5.41
CA LEU A 88 1.60 9.28 5.94
C LEU A 88 0.23 9.12 6.61
N GLU A 89 -0.22 10.11 7.39
CA GLU A 89 -1.54 10.11 8.03
C GLU A 89 -2.68 10.20 7.01
N GLU A 90 -2.54 11.01 5.96
CA GLU A 90 -3.50 11.09 4.86
C GLU A 90 -3.62 9.75 4.12
N LEU A 91 -2.49 9.07 3.85
CA LEU A 91 -2.51 7.74 3.24
C LEU A 91 -3.07 6.68 4.19
N ALA A 92 -2.81 6.77 5.50
CA ALA A 92 -3.43 5.88 6.50
C ALA A 92 -4.96 6.03 6.48
N HIS A 93 -5.46 7.26 6.42
CA HIS A 93 -6.89 7.51 6.27
C HIS A 93 -7.47 6.88 4.99
N GLU A 94 -6.79 7.02 3.85
CA GLU A 94 -7.26 6.39 2.61
C GLU A 94 -7.22 4.85 2.68
N ILE A 95 -6.25 4.27 3.38
CA ILE A 95 -6.23 2.82 3.66
C ILE A 95 -7.49 2.43 4.44
N GLU A 96 -7.81 3.12 5.53
CA GLU A 96 -8.98 2.82 6.36
C GLU A 96 -10.29 2.95 5.57
N VAL A 97 -10.46 4.07 4.87
CA VAL A 97 -11.73 4.36 4.19
C VAL A 97 -11.91 3.57 2.89
N ARG A 98 -10.82 3.36 2.12
CA ARG A 98 -10.92 2.75 0.77
C ARG A 98 -10.57 1.28 0.78
N LEU A 99 -9.38 0.91 1.29
CA LEU A 99 -8.97 -0.49 1.26
C LEU A 99 -9.79 -1.32 2.26
N LEU A 100 -9.77 -0.97 3.54
CA LEU A 100 -10.57 -1.67 4.53
C LEU A 100 -12.07 -1.53 4.27
N GLY A 101 -12.52 -0.34 3.87
CA GLY A 101 -13.92 -0.09 3.51
C GLY A 101 -14.42 -0.95 2.34
N SER A 102 -13.53 -1.46 1.49
CA SER A 102 -13.84 -2.39 0.39
C SER A 102 -13.82 -3.87 0.80
N MET A 103 -13.52 -4.19 2.06
CA MET A 103 -13.51 -5.56 2.60
C MET A 103 -14.92 -5.96 3.06
N PRO A 104 -15.78 -6.52 2.20
CA PRO A 104 -17.10 -6.94 2.64
C PRO A 104 -16.99 -8.15 3.56
N TYR A 105 -17.93 -8.27 4.48
CA TYR A 105 -17.95 -9.28 5.56
C TYR A 105 -17.72 -10.73 5.11
N GLN A 106 -18.03 -11.07 3.86
CA GLN A 106 -17.90 -12.44 3.32
C GLN A 106 -16.76 -12.62 2.32
N ALA A 107 -16.10 -11.54 1.88
CA ALA A 107 -14.99 -11.64 0.94
C ALA A 107 -13.64 -11.82 1.65
N ILE A 108 -12.61 -12.19 0.88
CA ILE A 108 -11.24 -12.24 1.33
C ILE A 108 -10.47 -11.03 0.77
N GLY A 109 -9.68 -10.37 1.61
CA GLY A 109 -8.89 -9.20 1.23
C GLY A 109 -9.72 -7.98 0.79
N PHE A 110 -9.08 -7.00 0.19
CA PHE A 110 -9.66 -5.74 -0.26
C PHE A 110 -9.60 -5.58 -1.79
N VAL A 111 -10.29 -4.57 -2.31
CA VAL A 111 -10.20 -4.16 -3.71
C VAL A 111 -8.82 -3.52 -3.96
N GLU A 112 -8.16 -3.94 -5.02
CA GLU A 112 -6.80 -3.48 -5.36
C GLU A 112 -6.78 -2.28 -6.30
N LYS A 113 -7.83 -2.09 -7.10
CA LYS A 113 -7.90 -1.07 -8.15
C LYS A 113 -9.19 -0.28 -8.11
N PHE A 114 -9.06 1.03 -8.23
CA PHE A 114 -10.11 2.00 -8.21
C PHE A 114 -10.02 2.94 -9.41
N ASN A 115 -11.13 3.56 -9.76
CA ASN A 115 -11.09 4.71 -10.67
C ASN A 115 -10.60 5.97 -9.92
N SER A 116 -10.45 7.09 -10.64
CA SER A 116 -9.97 8.36 -10.09
C SER A 116 -10.83 8.95 -8.95
N ASN A 117 -12.02 8.43 -8.71
CA ASN A 117 -12.94 8.86 -7.66
C ASN A 117 -13.17 7.76 -6.61
N TRP A 118 -12.25 6.83 -6.46
CA TRP A 118 -12.31 5.71 -5.54
C TRP A 118 -13.47 4.73 -5.77
N GLY A 119 -14.17 4.82 -6.90
CA GLY A 119 -15.13 3.80 -7.30
C GLY A 119 -14.41 2.56 -7.84
N TRP A 120 -14.97 1.38 -7.60
CA TRP A 120 -14.44 0.12 -8.13
C TRP A 120 -15.47 -0.67 -8.90
N ASN A 121 -15.00 -1.59 -9.74
CA ASN A 121 -15.86 -2.54 -10.41
C ASN A 121 -16.26 -3.65 -9.42
N ASN A 122 -17.55 -3.89 -9.24
CA ASN A 122 -18.06 -4.93 -8.35
C ASN A 122 -17.61 -6.35 -8.76
N ASN A 123 -17.16 -6.53 -9.99
CA ASN A 123 -16.58 -7.79 -10.47
C ASN A 123 -15.07 -7.89 -10.24
N GLU A 124 -14.43 -6.89 -9.60
CA GLU A 124 -13.02 -6.97 -9.21
C GLU A 124 -12.86 -8.10 -8.20
N SER A 125 -12.19 -9.16 -8.63
CA SER A 125 -12.14 -10.43 -7.91
C SER A 125 -10.76 -10.82 -7.42
N LEU A 126 -9.71 -10.10 -7.83
CA LEU A 126 -8.36 -10.40 -7.36
C LEU A 126 -8.10 -9.78 -5.99
N THR A 127 -7.50 -10.56 -5.10
CA THR A 127 -6.80 -10.05 -3.92
C THR A 127 -5.52 -10.82 -3.68
N ILE A 128 -4.51 -10.13 -3.20
CA ILE A 128 -3.16 -10.66 -2.99
C ILE A 128 -2.82 -10.59 -1.50
N MET A 129 -2.60 -11.74 -0.87
CA MET A 129 -2.40 -11.80 0.59
C MET A 129 -1.17 -11.03 1.06
N GLY A 130 -0.12 -10.99 0.24
CA GLY A 130 1.05 -10.17 0.52
C GLY A 130 0.74 -8.66 0.56
N HIS A 131 -0.21 -8.19 -0.25
CA HIS A 131 -0.66 -6.79 -0.21
C HIS A 131 -1.46 -6.49 1.07
N VAL A 132 -2.31 -7.41 1.50
CA VAL A 132 -3.06 -7.26 2.75
C VAL A 132 -2.10 -7.20 3.95
N LEU A 133 -1.11 -8.09 4.01
CA LEU A 133 -0.07 -8.10 5.04
C LEU A 133 0.79 -6.83 5.00
N LYS A 134 1.20 -6.41 3.80
CA LYS A 134 1.96 -5.17 3.60
C LYS A 134 1.20 -3.96 4.15
N THR A 135 -0.08 -3.85 3.84
CA THR A 135 -0.93 -2.79 4.37
C THR A 135 -1.00 -2.86 5.91
N GLY A 136 -1.16 -4.06 6.47
CA GLY A 136 -1.19 -4.26 7.92
C GLY A 136 0.05 -3.75 8.63
N TRP A 137 1.25 -4.16 8.20
CA TRP A 137 2.46 -3.68 8.84
C TRP A 137 2.76 -2.19 8.55
N CYS A 138 2.32 -1.65 7.40
CA CYS A 138 2.41 -0.21 7.15
C CYS A 138 1.60 0.59 8.17
N MET A 139 0.35 0.18 8.45
CA MET A 139 -0.48 0.79 9.49
C MET A 139 0.17 0.68 10.87
N GLY A 140 0.78 -0.45 11.19
CA GLY A 140 1.55 -0.65 12.42
C GLY A 140 2.76 0.30 12.52
N ARG A 141 3.46 0.57 11.43
CA ARG A 141 4.56 1.54 11.38
C ARG A 141 4.06 2.98 11.57
N ILE A 142 2.97 3.35 10.93
CA ILE A 142 2.37 4.68 11.13
C ILE A 142 1.88 4.85 12.56
N TYR A 143 1.26 3.82 13.16
CA TYR A 143 0.91 3.82 14.58
C TYR A 143 2.09 4.07 15.51
N GLN A 144 3.28 3.54 15.20
CA GLN A 144 4.49 3.79 15.99
C GLN A 144 4.95 5.26 15.93
N LEU A 145 4.66 5.97 14.83
CA LEU A 145 5.01 7.37 14.65
C LEU A 145 3.95 8.31 15.27
N THR A 146 2.68 7.96 15.10
CA THR A 146 1.53 8.72 15.58
C THR A 146 0.49 7.75 16.15
N PRO A 147 0.51 7.49 17.49
CA PRO A 147 -0.32 6.49 18.12
C PRO A 147 -1.81 6.86 18.09
N GLN A 148 -2.52 6.39 17.07
CA GLN A 148 -3.97 6.48 16.98
C GLN A 148 -4.57 5.08 17.06
N PRO A 149 -5.57 4.84 17.94
CA PRO A 149 -6.14 3.50 18.15
C PRO A 149 -6.65 2.85 16.86
N ASP A 150 -7.19 3.64 15.94
CA ASP A 150 -7.74 3.15 14.67
C ASP A 150 -6.63 2.57 13.77
N TYR A 151 -5.43 3.14 13.77
CA TYR A 151 -4.29 2.61 13.01
C TYR A 151 -3.86 1.23 13.52
N LEU A 152 -3.82 1.04 14.84
CA LEU A 152 -3.51 -0.27 15.44
C LEU A 152 -4.62 -1.27 15.11
N ALA A 153 -5.88 -0.88 15.27
CA ALA A 153 -7.02 -1.74 14.97
C ALA A 153 -7.04 -2.16 13.49
N ALA A 154 -6.71 -1.25 12.57
CA ALA A 154 -6.57 -1.55 11.15
C ALA A 154 -5.43 -2.54 10.89
N ALA A 155 -4.26 -2.35 11.49
CA ALA A 155 -3.12 -3.26 11.38
C ALA A 155 -3.48 -4.67 11.87
N GLU A 156 -4.03 -4.79 13.06
CA GLU A 156 -4.44 -6.06 13.66
C GLU A 156 -5.53 -6.76 12.82
N SER A 157 -6.50 -6.00 12.33
CA SER A 157 -7.57 -6.53 11.48
C SER A 157 -7.04 -7.16 10.20
N LEU A 158 -6.13 -6.46 9.50
CA LEU A 158 -5.55 -6.92 8.23
C LEU A 158 -4.68 -8.17 8.43
N VAL A 159 -3.81 -8.18 9.44
CA VAL A 159 -2.93 -9.32 9.72
C VAL A 159 -3.75 -10.53 10.17
N THR A 160 -4.70 -10.34 11.08
CA THR A 160 -5.61 -11.40 11.56
C THR A 160 -6.47 -11.94 10.42
N HIS A 161 -6.91 -11.09 9.49
CA HIS A 161 -7.66 -11.53 8.32
C HIS A 161 -6.86 -12.51 7.47
N VAL A 162 -5.59 -12.21 7.17
CA VAL A 162 -4.74 -13.14 6.42
C VAL A 162 -4.45 -14.41 7.21
N TRP A 163 -4.14 -14.29 8.51
CA TRP A 163 -3.91 -15.45 9.37
C TRP A 163 -5.07 -16.43 9.35
N ASN A 164 -6.30 -15.92 9.44
CA ASN A 164 -7.50 -16.77 9.52
C ASN A 164 -8.00 -17.27 8.16
N ARG A 165 -7.70 -16.58 7.06
CA ARG A 165 -8.34 -16.84 5.77
C ARG A 165 -7.38 -17.10 4.62
N GLY A 166 -6.16 -16.59 4.68
CA GLY A 166 -5.19 -16.64 3.59
C GLY A 166 -3.88 -17.32 3.94
N TYR A 167 -3.74 -17.86 5.14
CA TYR A 167 -2.50 -18.50 5.61
C TYR A 167 -2.61 -20.02 5.60
N ASP A 168 -1.56 -20.68 5.11
CA ASP A 168 -1.45 -22.13 5.17
C ASP A 168 -1.01 -22.56 6.57
N GLN A 169 -1.93 -23.14 7.31
CA GLN A 169 -1.70 -23.58 8.69
C GLN A 169 -0.91 -24.89 8.78
N GLU A 170 -0.77 -25.64 7.68
CA GLU A 170 -0.05 -26.92 7.65
C GLU A 170 1.43 -26.72 7.30
N TYR A 171 1.71 -25.98 6.23
CA TYR A 171 3.08 -25.79 5.70
C TYR A 171 3.64 -24.39 5.93
N GLY A 172 2.86 -23.50 6.54
CA GLY A 172 3.24 -22.11 6.82
C GLY A 172 3.19 -21.18 5.62
N GLY A 173 3.02 -19.88 5.89
CA GLY A 173 3.05 -18.80 4.92
C GLY A 173 1.73 -18.53 4.20
N PRO A 174 1.55 -17.32 3.69
CA PRO A 174 0.34 -16.95 2.96
C PRO A 174 0.33 -17.61 1.58
N TYR A 175 -0.85 -18.09 1.18
CA TYR A 175 -1.10 -18.40 -0.22
C TYR A 175 -1.07 -17.12 -1.07
N LYS A 176 -0.79 -17.26 -2.36
CA LYS A 176 -0.46 -16.13 -3.20
C LYS A 176 -1.66 -15.26 -3.55
N ASP A 177 -2.59 -15.81 -4.29
CA ASP A 177 -3.69 -15.05 -4.89
C ASP A 177 -5.03 -15.73 -4.59
N TYR A 178 -6.06 -14.92 -4.36
CA TYR A 178 -7.40 -15.38 -4.12
C TYR A 178 -8.40 -14.71 -5.05
N ASN A 179 -9.43 -15.44 -5.42
CA ASN A 179 -10.64 -14.79 -5.87
C ASN A 179 -11.33 -14.17 -4.64
N ARG A 180 -11.36 -12.85 -4.59
CA ARG A 180 -11.88 -12.08 -3.46
C ARG A 180 -13.34 -12.40 -3.14
N LEU A 181 -14.15 -12.65 -4.18
CA LEU A 181 -15.59 -12.85 -4.06
C LEU A 181 -15.97 -14.29 -3.69
N SER A 182 -15.29 -15.29 -4.24
CA SER A 182 -15.53 -16.69 -3.92
C SER A 182 -14.68 -17.23 -2.77
N GLY A 183 -13.55 -16.59 -2.49
CA GLY A 183 -12.56 -17.06 -1.50
C GLY A 183 -11.72 -18.23 -2.01
N GLU A 184 -11.79 -18.56 -3.30
CA GLU A 184 -11.02 -19.66 -3.89
C GLU A 184 -9.59 -19.23 -4.20
N LEU A 185 -8.65 -20.15 -4.02
CA LEU A 185 -7.25 -20.01 -4.43
C LEU A 185 -7.15 -20.10 -5.95
N LEU A 186 -7.00 -18.97 -6.62
CA LEU A 186 -6.98 -18.91 -8.08
C LEU A 186 -5.85 -17.99 -8.58
N LEU A 187 -5.11 -18.49 -9.56
CA LEU A 187 -4.23 -17.68 -10.40
C LEU A 187 -4.72 -17.76 -11.85
N TRP A 188 -5.06 -16.62 -12.44
CA TRP A 188 -5.57 -16.56 -13.82
C TRP A 188 -6.78 -17.49 -14.07
N GLY A 189 -7.64 -17.65 -13.05
CA GLY A 189 -8.82 -18.52 -13.12
C GLY A 189 -8.53 -20.01 -12.96
N LEU A 190 -7.30 -20.41 -12.65
CA LEU A 190 -6.90 -21.78 -12.37
C LEU A 190 -6.55 -21.94 -10.89
N PRO A 191 -6.87 -23.11 -10.26
CA PRO A 191 -6.45 -23.38 -8.88
C PRO A 191 -4.94 -23.23 -8.70
N ASP A 192 -4.53 -22.45 -7.72
CA ASP A 192 -3.11 -22.20 -7.41
C ASP A 192 -2.86 -22.20 -5.90
N THR A 193 -2.07 -23.14 -5.43
CA THR A 193 -1.63 -23.24 -4.03
C THR A 193 -0.17 -22.80 -3.85
N THR A 194 0.42 -22.13 -4.84
CA THR A 194 1.79 -21.66 -4.76
C THR A 194 1.93 -20.50 -3.77
N LYS A 195 3.15 -20.30 -3.29
CA LYS A 195 3.52 -19.21 -2.39
C LYS A 195 4.63 -18.38 -3.04
N ALA A 196 4.51 -17.07 -2.99
CA ALA A 196 5.51 -16.17 -3.53
C ALA A 196 6.47 -15.74 -2.40
N TRP A 197 7.77 -15.78 -2.67
CA TRP A 197 8.82 -15.44 -1.69
C TRP A 197 8.62 -14.04 -1.08
N TRP A 198 8.27 -13.06 -1.89
CA TRP A 198 8.06 -11.70 -1.43
C TRP A 198 6.84 -11.56 -0.48
N GLN A 199 5.80 -12.37 -0.66
CA GLN A 199 4.66 -12.42 0.25
C GLN A 199 5.00 -13.08 1.57
N MET A 200 5.93 -14.07 1.56
CA MET A 200 6.47 -14.66 2.78
C MET A 200 7.24 -13.62 3.61
N GLU A 201 8.01 -12.74 2.96
CA GLU A 201 8.68 -11.63 3.63
C GLU A 201 7.68 -10.64 4.25
N GLN A 202 6.58 -10.33 3.57
CA GLN A 202 5.51 -9.51 4.16
C GLN A 202 4.92 -10.18 5.41
N ALA A 203 4.76 -11.50 5.41
CA ALA A 203 4.24 -12.24 6.56
C ALA A 203 5.21 -12.25 7.75
N ILE A 204 6.52 -12.22 7.51
CA ILE A 204 7.53 -12.12 8.57
C ILE A 204 7.54 -10.71 9.18
N THR A 205 7.25 -9.69 8.37
CA THR A 205 7.28 -8.29 8.79
C THR A 205 6.02 -7.88 9.56
N ALA A 206 4.87 -8.45 9.18
CA ALA A 206 3.56 -8.19 9.77
C ALA A 206 3.40 -8.88 11.12
#